data_eb45a61552bc385c728ef4ccaa05a908
#
_entry.id   eb45a61552bc385c728ef4ccaa05a908
#
_cell.length_a   1.000
_cell.length_b   1.000
_cell.length_c   1.000
_cell.angle_alpha   90.00
_cell.angle_beta   90.00
_cell.angle_gamma   90.00
#
_symmetry.space_group_name_H-M   'P 1'
#
loop_
_entity.id
_entity.type
_entity.pdbx_description
1 polymer ?
#
loop_
_entity_poly.entity_id
_entity_poly.type
_entity_poly.pdbx_seq_one_letter_code
_entity_poly.pdbx_strand_id
1 'polypeptide(L)'
;MRNVKVSIVSFSYKRGLPEDNAGNGGGFVFDCRAMPNPFWDESLRGFSGCDEPVVEFFEQHKDKVNPFLEAAERLVRLSIDQYLADGREHLQVVFGCTGGQHRSVYFAERFAALLRGLDGVEVELFHAAKACWRNFA
;
A
#
# COMPACT_ATOMS: atom_id res chain seq x y z
N MET A 1 16.38 -13.19 17.73
CA MET A 1 15.89 -13.28 16.37
C MET A 1 15.79 -11.90 15.75
N ARG A 2 16.30 -11.72 14.56
CA ARG A 2 16.22 -10.42 13.86
C ARG A 2 14.88 -10.29 13.17
N ASN A 3 14.29 -9.12 13.28
CA ASN A 3 13.05 -8.78 12.58
C ASN A 3 13.25 -7.49 11.81
N VAL A 4 12.57 -7.39 10.67
CA VAL A 4 12.44 -6.12 9.96
C VAL A 4 10.99 -5.65 10.07
N LYS A 5 10.81 -4.40 10.47
CA LYS A 5 9.50 -3.76 10.48
C LYS A 5 9.27 -3.12 9.13
N VAL A 6 8.25 -3.57 8.42
CA VAL A 6 7.84 -3.01 7.14
C VAL A 6 6.66 -2.09 7.39
N SER A 7 6.88 -0.81 7.21
CA SER A 7 5.82 0.21 7.33
C SER A 7 5.19 0.41 5.96
N ILE A 8 3.93 0.04 5.84
CA ILE A 8 3.18 0.17 4.60
C ILE A 8 2.23 1.34 4.74
N VAL A 9 2.33 2.32 3.83
CA VAL A 9 1.56 3.55 3.92
C VAL A 9 0.89 3.83 2.59
N SER A 10 -0.42 4.10 2.61
CA SER A 10 -1.11 4.63 1.43
C SER A 10 -1.13 6.16 1.51
N PHE A 11 -1.03 6.83 0.36
CA PHE A 11 -0.98 8.29 0.35
C PHE A 11 -1.61 8.88 -0.91
N SER A 12 -1.86 10.19 -0.87
CA SER A 12 -2.36 10.98 -1.99
C SER A 12 -1.21 11.82 -2.57
N TYR A 13 -1.00 11.71 -3.89
CA TYR A 13 0.00 12.54 -4.56
C TYR A 13 -0.32 14.04 -4.45
N LYS A 14 -1.58 14.39 -4.25
CA LYS A 14 -1.95 15.80 -4.03
C LYS A 14 -1.45 16.36 -2.70
N ARG A 15 -1.16 15.47 -1.74
CA ARG A 15 -0.71 15.86 -0.40
C ARG A 15 0.77 15.61 -0.17
N GLY A 16 1.44 14.97 -1.12
CA GLY A 16 2.87 14.70 -1.05
C GLY A 16 3.21 13.36 -0.43
N LEU A 17 4.47 12.99 -0.56
CA LEU A 17 4.99 11.72 -0.04
C LEU A 17 4.98 11.71 1.48
N PRO A 18 4.63 10.56 2.09
CA PRO A 18 4.75 10.41 3.55
C PRO A 18 6.21 10.50 4.00
N GLU A 19 6.41 11.03 5.21
CA GLU A 19 7.73 10.99 5.84
C GLU A 19 8.04 9.59 6.33
N ASP A 20 9.33 9.27 6.34
CA ASP A 20 9.83 8.02 6.90
C ASP A 20 10.24 8.25 8.36
N ASN A 21 9.40 7.82 9.29
CA ASN A 21 9.62 8.00 10.72
C ASN A 21 10.83 7.21 11.25
N ALA A 22 11.33 6.24 10.48
CA ALA A 22 12.51 5.47 10.87
C ALA A 22 13.82 6.22 10.55
N GLY A 23 13.74 7.35 9.86
CA GLY A 23 14.91 8.17 9.56
C GLY A 23 15.76 7.69 8.40
N ASN A 24 15.25 6.75 7.59
CA ASN A 24 16.00 6.22 6.44
C ASN A 24 15.82 7.06 5.16
N GLY A 25 15.03 8.13 5.23
CA GLY A 25 14.78 8.99 4.07
C GLY A 25 13.78 8.42 3.08
N GLY A 26 13.04 7.39 3.45
CA GLY A 26 12.06 6.72 2.61
C GLY A 26 12.51 5.33 2.16
N GLY A 27 11.73 4.72 1.28
CA GLY A 27 11.98 3.39 0.75
C GLY A 27 11.32 3.25 -0.61
N PHE A 28 10.52 2.19 -0.79
CA PHE A 28 9.81 1.98 -2.04
C PHE A 28 8.61 2.94 -2.16
N VAL A 29 8.43 3.47 -3.36
CA VAL A 29 7.26 4.27 -3.71
C VAL A 29 6.61 3.61 -4.92
N PHE A 30 5.41 3.07 -4.75
CA PHE A 30 4.67 2.45 -5.84
C PHE A 30 3.51 3.35 -6.26
N ASP A 31 3.54 3.74 -7.52
CA ASP A 31 2.53 4.61 -8.11
C ASP A 31 1.38 3.76 -8.64
N CYS A 32 0.21 3.88 -8.01
CA CYS A 32 -0.98 3.13 -8.38
C CYS A 32 -1.90 3.89 -9.34
N ARG A 33 -1.47 5.04 -9.86
CA ARG A 33 -2.33 5.88 -10.72
C ARG A 33 -2.67 5.23 -12.06
N ALA A 34 -1.88 4.25 -12.49
CA ALA A 34 -2.17 3.51 -13.72
C ALA A 34 -3.22 2.41 -13.55
N MET A 35 -3.61 2.11 -12.31
CA MET A 35 -4.61 1.08 -12.01
C MET A 35 -6.03 1.58 -12.29
N PRO A 36 -6.99 0.68 -12.55
CA PRO A 36 -8.39 1.06 -12.70
C PRO A 36 -8.87 1.95 -11.56
N ASN A 37 -9.65 2.98 -11.88
CA ASN A 37 -10.04 3.98 -10.90
C ASN A 37 -11.53 3.89 -10.57
N PRO A 38 -11.90 3.41 -9.37
CA PRO A 38 -13.31 3.30 -8.98
C PRO A 38 -14.01 4.65 -8.84
N PHE A 39 -13.27 5.76 -8.77
CA PHE A 39 -13.86 7.09 -8.67
C PHE A 39 -14.82 7.40 -9.83
N TRP A 40 -14.61 6.80 -11.01
CA TRP A 40 -15.47 7.03 -12.18
C TRP A 40 -16.84 6.38 -12.03
N ASP A 41 -17.02 5.50 -11.05
CA ASP A 41 -18.33 4.96 -10.66
C ASP A 41 -18.82 5.76 -9.47
N GLU A 42 -19.87 6.56 -9.67
CA GLU A 42 -20.42 7.44 -8.63
C GLU A 42 -20.81 6.67 -7.37
N SER A 43 -21.28 5.42 -7.51
CA SER A 43 -21.68 4.61 -6.36
C SER A 43 -20.52 4.22 -5.47
N LEU A 44 -19.27 4.33 -5.96
CA LEU A 44 -18.07 3.93 -5.22
C LEU A 44 -17.31 5.11 -4.62
N ARG A 45 -17.64 6.34 -5.01
CA ARG A 45 -16.85 7.52 -4.61
C ARG A 45 -16.77 7.73 -3.11
N GLY A 46 -17.81 7.38 -2.37
CA GLY A 46 -17.84 7.56 -0.91
C GLY A 46 -17.28 6.39 -0.11
N PHE A 47 -16.89 5.31 -0.79
CA PHE A 47 -16.23 4.18 -0.14
C PHE A 47 -14.72 4.28 -0.30
N SER A 48 -13.98 3.52 0.50
CA SER A 48 -12.52 3.46 0.43
C SER A 48 -12.06 2.11 -0.10
N GLY A 49 -10.75 1.99 -0.32
CA GLY A 49 -10.13 0.71 -0.70
C GLY A 49 -10.25 -0.39 0.36
N CYS A 50 -10.71 -0.06 1.57
CA CYS A 50 -11.00 -1.05 2.62
C CYS A 50 -12.42 -1.59 2.54
N ASP A 51 -13.31 -0.92 1.81
CA ASP A 51 -14.72 -1.24 1.81
C ASP A 51 -15.06 -2.27 0.73
N GLU A 52 -15.99 -3.17 1.06
CA GLU A 52 -16.35 -4.30 0.19
C GLU A 52 -16.68 -3.91 -1.25
N PRO A 53 -17.49 -2.86 -1.52
CA PRO A 53 -17.79 -2.52 -2.92
C PRO A 53 -16.55 -2.15 -3.74
N VAL A 54 -15.57 -1.49 -3.14
CA VAL A 54 -14.32 -1.12 -3.82
C VAL A 54 -13.42 -2.34 -3.95
N VAL A 55 -13.33 -3.18 -2.93
CA VAL A 55 -12.59 -4.44 -3.00
C VAL A 55 -13.11 -5.30 -4.15
N GLU A 56 -14.42 -5.43 -4.26
CA GLU A 56 -15.06 -6.19 -5.34
C GLU A 56 -14.75 -5.60 -6.72
N PHE A 57 -14.74 -4.27 -6.83
CA PHE A 57 -14.33 -3.60 -8.07
C PHE A 57 -12.95 -4.06 -8.51
N PHE A 58 -11.97 -4.07 -7.60
CA PHE A 58 -10.61 -4.48 -7.95
C PHE A 58 -10.49 -5.98 -8.23
N GLU A 59 -11.31 -6.80 -7.57
CA GLU A 59 -11.34 -8.24 -7.87
C GLU A 59 -11.80 -8.53 -9.30
N GLN A 60 -12.65 -7.69 -9.85
CA GLN A 60 -13.07 -7.78 -11.24
C GLN A 60 -11.98 -7.33 -12.22
N HIS A 61 -10.89 -6.75 -11.71
CA HIS A 61 -9.76 -6.28 -12.51
C HIS A 61 -8.46 -7.00 -12.13
N LYS A 62 -8.55 -8.28 -11.79
CA LYS A 62 -7.38 -9.08 -11.37
C LYS A 62 -6.27 -9.10 -12.41
N ASP A 63 -6.61 -9.02 -13.69
CA ASP A 63 -5.65 -8.99 -14.78
C ASP A 63 -4.71 -7.77 -14.71
N LYS A 64 -5.15 -6.69 -14.08
CA LYS A 64 -4.35 -5.49 -13.84
C LYS A 64 -3.70 -5.49 -12.46
N VAL A 65 -4.46 -5.92 -11.44
CA VAL A 65 -4.06 -5.87 -10.05
C VAL A 65 -2.96 -6.86 -9.73
N ASN A 66 -3.13 -8.13 -10.13
CA ASN A 66 -2.22 -9.19 -9.71
C ASN A 66 -0.80 -9.02 -10.23
N PRO A 67 -0.57 -8.67 -11.51
CA PRO A 67 0.80 -8.45 -11.98
C PRO A 67 1.51 -7.33 -11.24
N PHE A 68 0.80 -6.26 -10.87
CA PHE A 68 1.37 -5.15 -10.12
C PHE A 68 1.79 -5.61 -8.72
N LEU A 69 0.89 -6.30 -8.00
CA LEU A 69 1.19 -6.79 -6.65
C LEU A 69 2.33 -7.80 -6.66
N GLU A 70 2.37 -8.69 -7.63
CA GLU A 70 3.44 -9.69 -7.75
C GLU A 70 4.79 -9.04 -7.98
N ALA A 71 4.86 -8.04 -8.86
CA ALA A 71 6.10 -7.33 -9.14
C ALA A 71 6.58 -6.56 -7.91
N ALA A 72 5.67 -5.87 -7.23
CA ALA A 72 5.99 -5.12 -6.01
C ALA A 72 6.48 -6.07 -4.92
N GLU A 73 5.82 -7.20 -4.72
CA GLU A 73 6.21 -8.19 -3.72
C GLU A 73 7.60 -8.73 -3.99
N ARG A 74 7.92 -9.07 -5.24
CA ARG A 74 9.24 -9.58 -5.59
C ARG A 74 10.34 -8.59 -5.26
N LEU A 75 10.15 -7.32 -5.61
CA LEU A 75 11.14 -6.28 -5.32
C LEU A 75 11.32 -6.07 -3.83
N VAL A 76 10.23 -5.97 -3.09
CA VAL A 76 10.28 -5.71 -1.65
C VAL A 76 10.90 -6.89 -0.91
N ARG A 77 10.58 -8.12 -1.29
CA ARG A 77 11.14 -9.31 -0.64
C ARG A 77 12.65 -9.40 -0.81
N LEU A 78 13.18 -9.00 -1.96
CA LEU A 78 14.64 -8.93 -2.13
C LEU A 78 15.28 -8.02 -1.08
N SER A 79 14.66 -6.86 -0.84
CA SER A 79 15.16 -5.93 0.18
C SER A 79 14.97 -6.46 1.59
N ILE A 80 13.83 -7.11 1.88
CA ILE A 80 13.58 -7.73 3.19
C ILE A 80 14.67 -8.75 3.50
N ASP A 81 14.97 -9.64 2.57
CA ASP A 81 15.97 -10.68 2.76
C ASP A 81 17.34 -10.06 3.06
N GLN A 82 17.72 -9.02 2.32
CA GLN A 82 18.99 -8.36 2.55
C GLN A 82 19.01 -7.58 3.87
N TYR A 83 17.92 -6.92 4.22
CA TYR A 83 17.81 -6.21 5.50
C TYR A 83 17.93 -7.16 6.68
N LEU A 84 17.30 -8.34 6.60
CA LEU A 84 17.44 -9.36 7.63
C LEU A 84 18.91 -9.83 7.76
N ALA A 85 19.58 -10.04 6.64
CA ALA A 85 20.98 -10.45 6.63
C ALA A 85 21.90 -9.37 7.21
N ASP A 86 21.60 -8.10 6.92
CA ASP A 86 22.43 -6.97 7.35
C ASP A 86 22.08 -6.47 8.77
N GLY A 87 21.00 -6.97 9.36
CA GLY A 87 20.54 -6.49 10.66
C GLY A 87 19.86 -5.13 10.61
N ARG A 88 19.35 -4.71 9.46
CA ARG A 88 18.58 -3.46 9.33
C ARG A 88 17.15 -3.72 9.78
N GLU A 89 16.58 -2.77 10.50
CA GLU A 89 15.36 -3.02 11.27
C GLU A 89 14.10 -2.43 10.64
N HIS A 90 14.23 -1.48 9.71
CA HIS A 90 13.08 -0.73 9.18
C HIS A 90 13.13 -0.61 7.66
N LEU A 91 11.97 -0.85 7.03
CA LEU A 91 11.78 -0.66 5.59
C LEU A 91 10.41 -0.01 5.39
N GLN A 92 10.38 1.09 4.63
CA GLN A 92 9.14 1.76 4.28
C GLN A 92 8.71 1.40 2.86
N VAL A 93 7.43 1.09 2.68
CA VAL A 93 6.82 0.82 1.38
C VAL A 93 5.55 1.65 1.29
N VAL A 94 5.47 2.54 0.30
CA VAL A 94 4.31 3.42 0.16
C VAL A 94 3.63 3.20 -1.18
N PHE A 95 2.29 3.29 -1.16
CA PHE A 95 1.44 3.17 -2.34
C PHE A 95 0.68 4.47 -2.51
N GLY A 96 0.76 5.07 -3.68
CA GLY A 96 0.16 6.37 -3.95
C GLY A 96 -0.84 6.35 -5.09
N CYS A 97 -1.91 7.13 -4.94
CA CYS A 97 -2.81 7.46 -6.03
C CYS A 97 -3.24 8.92 -5.91
N THR A 98 -4.04 9.40 -6.84
CA THR A 98 -4.38 10.83 -6.87
C THR A 98 -5.08 11.28 -5.60
N GLY A 99 -6.14 10.57 -5.19
CA GLY A 99 -6.96 10.97 -4.02
C GLY A 99 -6.56 10.31 -2.71
N GLY A 100 -5.77 9.24 -2.75
CA GLY A 100 -5.38 8.52 -1.54
C GLY A 100 -6.50 7.76 -0.83
N GLN A 101 -7.60 7.43 -1.53
CA GLN A 101 -8.77 6.79 -0.94
C GLN A 101 -9.08 5.40 -1.50
N HIS A 102 -8.87 5.16 -2.78
CA HIS A 102 -9.27 3.91 -3.44
C HIS A 102 -8.09 3.03 -3.80
N ARG A 103 -7.37 3.38 -4.87
CA ARG A 103 -6.29 2.53 -5.42
C ARG A 103 -5.16 2.31 -4.43
N SER A 104 -4.60 3.39 -3.87
CA SER A 104 -3.49 3.27 -2.92
C SER A 104 -3.89 2.50 -1.68
N VAL A 105 -5.10 2.72 -1.18
CA VAL A 105 -5.59 2.04 0.03
C VAL A 105 -5.76 0.55 -0.22
N TYR A 106 -6.41 0.19 -1.32
CA TYR A 106 -6.61 -1.22 -1.67
C TYR A 106 -5.26 -1.95 -1.83
N PHE A 107 -4.32 -1.34 -2.57
CA PHE A 107 -3.02 -1.97 -2.79
C PHE A 107 -2.21 -2.09 -1.51
N ALA A 108 -2.25 -1.08 -0.64
CA ALA A 108 -1.58 -1.14 0.66
C ALA A 108 -2.16 -2.25 1.54
N GLU A 109 -3.49 -2.39 1.59
CA GLU A 109 -4.16 -3.46 2.35
C GLU A 109 -3.77 -4.85 1.84
N ARG A 110 -3.82 -5.04 0.52
CA ARG A 110 -3.45 -6.31 -0.09
C ARG A 110 -1.99 -6.63 0.13
N PHE A 111 -1.13 -5.63 0.00
CA PHE A 111 0.30 -5.83 0.19
C PHE A 111 0.63 -6.18 1.65
N ALA A 112 0.00 -5.53 2.60
CA ALA A 112 0.15 -5.87 4.01
C ALA A 112 -0.24 -7.33 4.26
N ALA A 113 -1.34 -7.78 3.67
CA ALA A 113 -1.79 -9.16 3.81
C ALA A 113 -0.77 -10.15 3.22
N LEU A 114 -0.13 -9.80 2.11
CA LEU A 114 0.90 -10.65 1.50
C LEU A 114 2.14 -10.78 2.37
N LEU A 115 2.52 -9.73 3.11
CA LEU A 115 3.73 -9.76 3.94
C LEU A 115 3.49 -10.29 5.35
N ARG A 116 2.25 -10.23 5.85
CA ARG A 116 1.93 -10.80 7.16
C ARG A 116 2.12 -12.32 7.11
N GLY A 117 2.77 -12.84 8.12
CA GLY A 117 3.08 -14.26 8.19
C GLY A 117 4.43 -14.64 7.62
N LEU A 118 5.17 -13.72 7.02
CA LEU A 118 6.56 -13.99 6.64
C LEU A 118 7.44 -13.99 7.88
N ASP A 119 8.33 -14.96 7.98
CA ASP A 119 9.24 -15.07 9.12
C ASP A 119 10.16 -13.84 9.17
N GLY A 120 10.31 -13.27 10.36
CA GLY A 120 11.19 -12.12 10.57
C GLY A 120 10.60 -10.80 10.11
N VAL A 121 9.33 -10.75 9.69
CA VAL A 121 8.68 -9.55 9.19
C VAL A 121 7.57 -9.12 10.14
N GLU A 122 7.63 -7.86 10.58
CA GLU A 122 6.58 -7.19 11.34
C GLU A 122 5.96 -6.14 10.42
N VAL A 123 4.64 -6.15 10.26
CA VAL A 123 3.93 -5.25 9.34
C VAL A 123 3.16 -4.19 10.10
N GLU A 124 3.37 -2.93 9.74
CA GLU A 124 2.52 -1.81 10.15
C GLU A 124 1.83 -1.26 8.91
N LEU A 125 0.57 -0.86 9.04
CA LEU A 125 -0.22 -0.32 7.94
C LEU A 125 -0.86 0.98 8.36
N PHE A 126 -0.70 2.03 7.55
CA PHE A 126 -1.24 3.35 7.83
C PHE A 126 -1.76 4.00 6.54
N HIS A 127 -2.91 4.66 6.64
CA HIS A 127 -3.50 5.38 5.52
C HIS A 127 -3.38 6.89 5.77
N ALA A 128 -2.41 7.52 5.12
CA ALA A 128 -2.03 8.90 5.41
C ALA A 128 -3.13 9.92 5.07
N ALA A 129 -3.96 9.63 4.06
CA ALA A 129 -5.01 10.56 3.63
C ALA A 129 -6.39 10.27 4.25
N LYS A 130 -6.46 9.36 5.23
CA LYS A 130 -7.75 8.89 5.77
C LYS A 130 -8.66 10.01 6.28
N ALA A 131 -8.10 11.02 6.91
CA ALA A 131 -8.87 12.13 7.44
C ALA A 131 -9.59 12.95 6.34
N CYS A 132 -9.18 12.77 5.09
CA CYS A 132 -9.71 13.51 3.95
C CYS A 132 -10.60 12.67 3.04
N TRP A 133 -10.84 11.40 3.40
CA TRP A 133 -11.68 10.54 2.58
C TRP A 133 -13.12 11.03 2.54
N ARG A 134 -13.72 10.92 1.34
CA ARG A 134 -15.16 11.09 1.20
C ARG A 134 -15.87 9.90 1.82
N ASN A 135 -17.08 10.11 2.32
CA ASN A 135 -17.92 9.00 2.77
C ASN A 135 -19.39 9.33 2.46
N PHE A 136 -20.25 8.32 2.54
CA PHE A 136 -21.67 8.45 2.30
C PHE A 136 -22.47 8.68 3.60
N ALA A 137 -21.81 9.09 4.64
CA ALA A 137 -22.45 9.31 5.95
C ALA A 137 -23.62 10.28 5.92
#